data_f71fcd5e57a59e71537a604086f350fb
#
_entry.id   f71fcd5e57a59e71537a604086f350fb
#
_cell.length_a   1.000
_cell.length_b   1.000
_cell.length_c   1.000
_cell.angle_alpha   90.00
_cell.angle_beta   90.00
_cell.angle_gamma   90.00
#
_symmetry.space_group_name_H-M   'P 1'
#
loop_
_entity.id
_entity.type
_entity.pdbx_description
1 polymer ?
#
loop_
_entity_poly.entity_id
_entity_poly.type
_entity_poly.pdbx_seq_one_letter_code
_entity_poly.pdbx_strand_id
1 'polypeptide(L)'
;MRQRRWLELVKDYDRSINYHPSKTNVMADALSRKPSSFSAALLTTQMEIMDEVRSGKKPEFSISEDGALRFGSRPFMPNDPLIKKEILEETHYSSYAIHPSSTKMYHDIRENFWWNNMKREIAHFVEQCLTC
;
A
#
# COMPACT_ATOMS: atom_id res chain seq x y z
N MET A 1 20.78 -15.99 -14.55
CA MET A 1 20.69 -15.34 -15.87
C MET A 1 20.00 -13.95 -15.86
N ARG A 2 19.04 -13.67 -15.03
CA ARG A 2 18.39 -12.33 -14.97
C ARG A 2 19.33 -11.18 -14.51
N GLN A 3 20.29 -11.44 -13.65
CA GLN A 3 21.23 -10.43 -13.14
C GLN A 3 22.23 -9.92 -14.19
N ARG A 4 22.61 -10.76 -15.17
CA ARG A 4 23.54 -10.35 -16.24
C ARG A 4 22.93 -9.32 -17.20
N ARG A 5 21.65 -9.45 -17.53
CA ARG A 5 20.92 -8.48 -18.38
C ARG A 5 20.81 -7.10 -17.72
N TRP A 6 20.68 -7.08 -16.41
CA TRP A 6 20.61 -5.82 -15.65
C TRP A 6 21.94 -5.08 -15.66
N LEU A 7 23.04 -5.81 -15.50
CA LEU A 7 24.39 -5.25 -15.56
C LEU A 7 24.75 -4.72 -16.96
N GLU A 8 24.25 -5.32 -18.02
CA GLU A 8 24.44 -4.80 -19.40
C GLU A 8 23.64 -3.51 -19.64
N LEU A 9 22.42 -3.41 -19.13
CA LEU A 9 21.60 -2.20 -19.23
C LEU A 9 22.17 -1.02 -18.45
N VAL A 10 22.91 -1.27 -17.37
CA VAL A 10 23.51 -0.22 -16.52
C VAL A 10 24.87 0.23 -17.04
N LYS A 11 25.52 -0.54 -17.92
CA LYS A 11 26.83 -0.18 -18.51
C LYS A 11 26.80 1.08 -19.38
N ASP A 12 25.65 1.39 -19.98
CA ASP A 12 25.49 2.56 -20.84
C ASP A 12 25.22 3.87 -20.08
N TYR A 13 25.07 3.78 -18.75
CA TYR A 13 24.92 4.95 -17.91
C TYR A 13 26.22 5.22 -17.12
N ASP A 14 26.81 6.37 -17.34
CA ASP A 14 28.00 6.85 -16.62
C ASP A 14 27.62 7.18 -15.14
N ARG A 15 27.33 6.13 -14.36
CA ARG A 15 26.98 6.20 -12.95
C ARG A 15 27.85 5.27 -12.12
N SER A 16 28.50 5.82 -11.13
CA SER A 16 29.20 5.02 -10.13
C SER A 16 28.19 4.47 -9.10
N ILE A 17 28.12 3.15 -8.98
CA ILE A 17 27.33 2.49 -7.93
C ILE A 17 28.22 2.34 -6.71
N ASN A 18 28.00 3.17 -5.69
CA ASN A 18 28.70 3.06 -4.42
C ASN A 18 27.93 2.14 -3.47
N TYR A 19 28.58 1.08 -3.03
CA TYR A 19 28.04 0.23 -1.98
C TYR A 19 28.15 0.93 -0.62
N HIS A 20 27.00 1.18 0.02
CA HIS A 20 26.93 1.63 1.41
C HIS A 20 26.57 0.45 2.32
N PRO A 21 27.42 0.13 3.31
CA PRO A 21 27.06 -0.88 4.32
C PRO A 21 25.78 -0.53 5.03
N SER A 22 25.00 -1.55 5.44
CA SER A 22 23.67 -1.39 6.06
C SER A 22 23.63 -0.41 7.24
N LYS A 23 24.73 -0.26 7.98
CA LYS A 23 24.85 0.69 9.09
C LYS A 23 24.83 2.17 8.67
N THR A 24 25.21 2.46 7.44
CA THR A 24 25.24 3.83 6.87
C THR A 24 24.05 4.09 5.97
N ASN A 25 23.37 3.05 5.50
CA ASN A 25 22.17 3.18 4.69
C ASN A 25 20.90 3.13 5.57
N VAL A 26 20.71 4.19 6.35
CA VAL A 26 19.62 4.32 7.33
C VAL A 26 18.23 4.17 6.68
N MET A 27 18.07 4.64 5.44
CA MET A 27 16.77 4.54 4.74
C MET A 27 16.46 3.10 4.31
N ALA A 28 17.42 2.38 3.73
CA ALA A 28 17.20 0.99 3.34
C ALA A 28 17.02 0.08 4.56
N ASP A 29 17.71 0.38 5.67
CA ASP A 29 17.56 -0.34 6.93
C ASP A 29 16.19 -0.06 7.58
N ALA A 30 15.72 1.18 7.57
CA ALA A 30 14.39 1.55 8.06
C ALA A 30 13.26 0.89 7.23
N LEU A 31 13.41 0.81 5.92
CA LEU A 31 12.46 0.14 5.02
C LEU A 31 12.47 -1.40 5.20
N SER A 32 13.62 -1.98 5.56
CA SER A 32 13.75 -3.41 5.81
C SER A 32 13.27 -3.83 7.21
N ARG A 33 13.27 -2.94 8.18
CA ARG A 33 12.78 -3.17 9.53
C ARG A 33 11.28 -2.87 9.61
N LYS A 34 10.45 -3.83 9.20
CA LYS A 34 9.02 -3.78 9.55
C LYS A 34 8.89 -3.85 11.07
N PRO A 35 8.19 -2.93 11.73
CA PRO A 35 7.94 -3.01 13.16
C PRO A 35 7.16 -4.28 13.47
N SER A 36 7.79 -5.22 14.14
CA SER A 36 7.28 -6.59 14.37
C SER A 36 5.96 -6.66 15.15
N SER A 37 5.73 -5.71 16.05
CA SER A 37 4.49 -5.63 16.84
C SER A 37 3.27 -5.21 16.03
N PHE A 38 3.48 -4.31 15.08
CA PHE A 38 2.41 -3.80 14.21
C PHE A 38 2.01 -4.83 13.15
N SER A 39 2.98 -5.55 12.61
CA SER A 39 2.76 -6.65 11.66
C SER A 39 1.94 -7.79 12.28
N ALA A 40 2.13 -8.09 13.57
CA ALA A 40 1.40 -9.15 14.24
C ALA A 40 -0.10 -8.85 14.39
N ALA A 41 -0.46 -7.64 14.79
CA ALA A 41 -1.86 -7.21 14.92
C ALA A 41 -2.60 -7.21 13.58
N LEU A 42 -1.94 -6.76 12.52
CA LEU A 42 -2.47 -6.79 11.16
C LEU A 42 -2.69 -8.22 10.66
N LEU A 43 -1.73 -9.10 10.90
CA LEU A 43 -1.83 -10.52 10.54
C LEU A 43 -2.98 -11.20 11.29
N THR A 44 -3.19 -10.90 12.57
CA THR A 44 -4.29 -11.46 13.37
C THR A 44 -5.64 -11.05 12.79
N THR A 45 -5.87 -9.76 12.54
CA THR A 45 -7.11 -9.27 11.94
C THR A 45 -7.36 -9.85 10.55
N GLN A 46 -6.31 -10.00 9.76
CA GLN A 46 -6.40 -10.58 8.43
C GLN A 46 -6.73 -12.07 8.47
N MET A 47 -6.16 -12.80 9.43
CA MET A 47 -6.46 -14.22 9.66
C MET A 47 -7.90 -14.45 10.12
N GLU A 48 -8.42 -13.61 11.03
CA GLU A 48 -9.82 -13.68 11.47
C GLU A 48 -10.79 -13.50 10.29
N ILE A 49 -10.55 -12.51 9.43
CA ILE A 49 -11.37 -12.29 8.25
C ILE A 49 -11.25 -13.46 7.26
N MET A 50 -10.06 -14.01 7.08
CA MET A 50 -9.85 -15.19 6.22
C MET A 50 -10.60 -16.42 6.72
N ASP A 51 -10.65 -16.65 8.01
CA ASP A 51 -11.40 -17.76 8.62
C ASP A 51 -12.92 -17.56 8.45
N GLU A 52 -13.40 -16.33 8.58
CA GLU A 52 -14.79 -15.98 8.29
C GLU A 52 -15.16 -16.18 6.81
N VAL A 53 -14.26 -15.86 5.90
CA VAL A 53 -14.43 -16.12 4.46
C VAL A 53 -14.46 -17.61 4.16
N ARG A 54 -13.55 -18.39 4.74
CA ARG A 54 -13.51 -19.85 4.58
C ARG A 54 -14.75 -20.53 5.14
N SER A 55 -15.33 -19.98 6.21
CA SER A 55 -16.59 -20.48 6.80
C SER A 55 -17.85 -20.00 6.08
N GLY A 56 -17.72 -19.23 5.00
CA GLY A 56 -18.85 -18.74 4.19
C GLY A 56 -19.65 -17.59 4.80
N LYS A 57 -19.18 -17.01 5.91
CA LYS A 57 -19.88 -15.91 6.59
C LYS A 57 -19.78 -14.57 5.85
N LYS A 58 -18.79 -14.41 4.97
CA LYS A 58 -18.56 -13.19 4.19
C LYS A 58 -18.41 -13.50 2.70
N PRO A 59 -19.53 -13.68 1.97
CA PRO A 59 -19.50 -14.05 0.55
C PRO A 59 -18.91 -12.94 -0.35
N GLU A 60 -18.85 -11.71 0.13
CA GLU A 60 -18.28 -10.54 -0.58
C GLU A 60 -16.76 -10.58 -0.67
N PHE A 61 -16.13 -11.37 0.19
CA PHE A 61 -14.69 -11.53 0.22
C PHE A 61 -14.25 -12.83 -0.44
N SER A 62 -13.12 -12.80 -1.10
CA SER A 62 -12.46 -13.96 -1.69
C SER A 62 -10.99 -14.00 -1.33
N ILE A 63 -10.42 -15.20 -1.33
CA ILE A 63 -8.98 -15.39 -1.14
C ILE A 63 -8.40 -15.70 -2.51
N SER A 64 -7.44 -14.90 -2.97
CA SER A 64 -6.73 -15.10 -4.22
C SER A 64 -5.79 -16.30 -4.13
N GLU A 65 -5.31 -16.81 -5.27
CA GLU A 65 -4.31 -17.88 -5.34
C GLU A 65 -3.02 -17.55 -4.59
N ASP A 66 -2.66 -16.26 -4.55
CA ASP A 66 -1.51 -15.73 -3.80
C ASP A 66 -1.75 -15.67 -2.28
N GLY A 67 -2.94 -16.08 -1.80
CA GLY A 67 -3.34 -15.97 -0.40
C GLY A 67 -3.78 -14.55 0.04
N ALA A 68 -3.90 -13.62 -0.90
CA ALA A 68 -4.35 -12.26 -0.60
C ALA A 68 -5.87 -12.17 -0.47
N LEU A 69 -6.34 -11.47 0.55
CA LEU A 69 -7.76 -11.21 0.76
C LEU A 69 -8.23 -10.11 -0.22
N ARG A 70 -9.37 -10.37 -0.88
CA ARG A 70 -9.99 -9.45 -1.84
C ARG A 70 -11.45 -9.20 -1.50
N PHE A 71 -11.90 -8.00 -1.77
CA PHE A 71 -13.31 -7.62 -1.76
C PHE A 71 -13.78 -7.46 -3.22
N GLY A 72 -14.53 -8.43 -3.74
CA GLY A 72 -14.77 -8.54 -5.17
C GLY A 72 -13.47 -8.73 -5.96
N SER A 73 -13.16 -7.82 -6.87
CA SER A 73 -11.91 -7.84 -7.66
C SER A 73 -10.77 -7.07 -7.02
N ARG A 74 -11.01 -6.32 -5.94
CA ARG A 74 -10.07 -5.36 -5.35
C ARG A 74 -9.34 -5.96 -4.16
N PRO A 75 -8.01 -5.74 -4.03
CA PRO A 75 -7.28 -6.15 -2.86
C PRO A 75 -7.80 -5.44 -1.60
N PHE A 76 -7.99 -6.23 -0.55
CA PHE A 76 -8.35 -5.74 0.77
C PHE A 76 -7.13 -5.09 1.42
N MET A 77 -7.30 -3.84 1.86
CA MET A 77 -6.30 -3.13 2.63
C MET A 77 -6.59 -3.30 4.12
N PRO A 78 -5.67 -3.85 4.91
CA PRO A 78 -5.83 -3.95 6.35
C PRO A 78 -5.97 -2.57 6.98
N ASN A 79 -6.56 -2.52 8.18
CA ASN A 79 -6.80 -1.27 8.89
C ASN A 79 -5.50 -0.71 9.52
N ASP A 80 -4.53 -0.42 8.67
CA ASP A 80 -3.26 0.19 9.01
C ASP A 80 -3.33 1.69 8.75
N PRO A 81 -3.27 2.53 9.79
CA PRO A 81 -3.35 3.98 9.62
C PRO A 81 -2.14 4.55 8.88
N LEU A 82 -0.96 3.92 8.98
CA LEU A 82 0.25 4.41 8.31
C LEU A 82 0.18 4.17 6.81
N ILE A 83 -0.15 2.95 6.39
CA ILE A 83 -0.28 2.59 4.97
C ILE A 83 -1.41 3.39 4.32
N LYS A 84 -2.55 3.52 5.00
CA LYS A 84 -3.67 4.34 4.51
C LYS A 84 -3.26 5.79 4.31
N LYS A 85 -2.54 6.35 5.28
CA LYS A 85 -2.04 7.72 5.20
C LYS A 85 -1.11 7.91 4.01
N GLU A 86 -0.16 7.00 3.79
CA GLU A 86 0.74 7.05 2.64
C GLU A 86 -0.02 7.02 1.31
N ILE A 87 -1.00 6.12 1.16
CA ILE A 87 -1.84 6.04 -0.04
C ILE A 87 -2.62 7.35 -0.27
N LEU A 88 -3.20 7.90 0.80
CA LEU A 88 -3.96 9.14 0.74
C LEU A 88 -3.06 10.33 0.37
N GLU A 89 -1.89 10.44 0.97
CA GLU A 89 -0.90 11.48 0.68
C GLU A 89 -0.38 11.35 -0.76
N GLU A 90 0.01 10.17 -1.20
CA GLU A 90 0.49 9.95 -2.56
C GLU A 90 -0.58 10.30 -3.60
N THR A 91 -1.83 9.88 -3.38
CA THR A 91 -2.93 10.17 -4.31
C THR A 91 -3.28 11.65 -4.31
N HIS A 92 -3.20 12.32 -3.16
CA HIS A 92 -3.60 13.73 -3.02
C HIS A 92 -2.54 14.71 -3.54
N TYR A 93 -1.27 14.39 -3.33
CA TYR A 93 -0.13 15.26 -3.69
C TYR A 93 0.60 14.80 -4.95
N SER A 94 0.07 13.81 -5.69
CA SER A 94 0.70 13.35 -6.92
C SER A 94 0.75 14.47 -7.97
N SER A 95 1.81 14.48 -8.75
CA SER A 95 2.03 15.47 -9.82
C SER A 95 0.94 15.50 -10.89
N TYR A 96 0.15 14.42 -11.00
CA TYR A 96 -0.93 14.26 -11.98
C TYR A 96 -2.30 14.68 -11.45
N ALA A 97 -2.47 14.77 -10.15
CA ALA A 97 -3.76 15.02 -9.51
C ALA A 97 -3.62 16.06 -8.39
N ILE A 98 -3.13 17.25 -8.74
CA ILE A 98 -2.89 18.33 -7.77
C ILE A 98 -4.18 18.60 -6.98
N HIS A 99 -4.21 18.14 -5.72
CA HIS A 99 -5.31 18.31 -4.78
C HIS A 99 -6.70 17.89 -5.34
N PRO A 100 -6.90 16.61 -5.69
CA PRO A 100 -8.19 16.16 -6.19
C PRO A 100 -9.29 16.29 -5.12
N SER A 101 -10.52 16.51 -5.56
CA SER A 101 -11.68 16.48 -4.66
C SER A 101 -11.84 15.10 -4.03
N SER A 102 -12.49 15.03 -2.86
CA SER A 102 -12.74 13.76 -2.16
C SER A 102 -13.44 12.71 -3.03
N THR A 103 -14.35 13.15 -3.91
CA THR A 103 -15.06 12.27 -4.84
C THR A 103 -14.11 11.68 -5.88
N LYS A 104 -13.26 12.50 -6.52
CA LYS A 104 -12.30 12.03 -7.50
C LYS A 104 -11.28 11.10 -6.85
N MET A 105 -10.71 11.49 -5.72
CA MET A 105 -9.77 10.70 -4.96
C MET A 105 -10.35 9.33 -4.54
N TYR A 106 -11.63 9.30 -4.13
CA TYR A 106 -12.32 8.06 -3.83
C TYR A 106 -12.43 7.14 -5.06
N HIS A 107 -12.74 7.68 -6.23
CA HIS A 107 -12.81 6.89 -7.47
C HIS A 107 -11.46 6.32 -7.84
N ASP A 108 -10.40 7.13 -7.81
CA ASP A 108 -9.03 6.72 -8.16
C ASP A 108 -8.51 5.62 -7.21
N ILE A 109 -8.69 5.78 -5.91
CA ILE A 109 -8.25 4.78 -4.93
C ILE A 109 -9.11 3.51 -5.00
N ARG A 110 -10.42 3.65 -5.20
CA ARG A 110 -11.35 2.53 -5.28
C ARG A 110 -11.05 1.56 -6.42
N GLU A 111 -10.43 1.98 -7.47
CA GLU A 111 -10.04 1.09 -8.58
C GLU A 111 -9.02 0.06 -8.14
N ASN A 112 -8.12 0.43 -7.21
CA ASN A 112 -6.98 -0.38 -6.83
C ASN A 112 -7.08 -0.99 -5.43
N PHE A 113 -7.87 -0.41 -4.52
CA PHE A 113 -7.92 -0.81 -3.12
C PHE A 113 -9.35 -0.83 -2.57
N TRP A 114 -9.52 -1.58 -1.49
CA TRP A 114 -10.74 -1.55 -0.71
C TRP A 114 -10.44 -1.68 0.79
N TRP A 115 -11.06 -0.86 1.62
CA TRP A 115 -11.13 -0.99 3.07
C TRP A 115 -12.45 -0.44 3.62
N ASN A 116 -12.79 -0.82 4.85
CA ASN A 116 -14.02 -0.36 5.46
C ASN A 116 -14.00 1.16 5.74
N ASN A 117 -15.12 1.84 5.55
CA ASN A 117 -15.28 3.29 5.72
C ASN A 117 -14.41 4.17 4.79
N MET A 118 -13.85 3.61 3.72
CA MET A 118 -12.95 4.28 2.78
C MET A 118 -13.45 5.66 2.34
N LYS A 119 -14.73 5.79 1.95
CA LYS A 119 -15.30 7.06 1.48
C LYS A 119 -15.27 8.15 2.55
N ARG A 120 -15.55 7.80 3.81
CA ARG A 120 -15.55 8.74 4.95
C ARG A 120 -14.13 9.16 5.32
N GLU A 121 -13.20 8.21 5.33
CA GLU A 121 -11.80 8.48 5.65
C GLU A 121 -11.15 9.38 4.60
N ILE A 122 -11.43 9.16 3.32
CA ILE A 122 -10.96 10.02 2.23
C ILE A 122 -11.55 11.42 2.33
N ALA A 123 -12.86 11.55 2.59
CA ALA A 123 -13.50 12.85 2.76
C ALA A 123 -12.86 13.61 3.92
N HIS A 124 -12.67 12.96 5.05
CA HIS A 124 -12.05 13.56 6.24
C HIS A 124 -10.60 13.99 5.98
N PHE A 125 -9.83 13.19 5.23
CA PHE A 125 -8.47 13.55 4.86
C PHE A 125 -8.42 14.81 3.97
N VAL A 126 -9.31 14.90 2.97
CA VAL A 126 -9.38 16.08 2.07
C VAL A 126 -9.86 17.32 2.81
N GLU A 127 -10.80 17.19 3.77
CA GLU A 127 -11.25 18.29 4.63
C GLU A 127 -10.12 18.91 5.48
N GLN A 128 -9.12 18.11 5.86
CA GLN A 128 -7.96 18.57 6.61
C GLN A 128 -6.91 19.28 5.75
N CYS A 129 -7.02 19.23 4.43
CA CYS A 129 -6.09 19.89 3.55
C CYS A 129 -6.35 21.40 3.51
N LEU A 130 -5.34 22.17 3.94
CA LEU A 130 -5.43 23.65 3.99
C LEU A 130 -5.51 24.30 2.60
N THR A 131 -5.15 23.56 1.55
CA THR A 131 -5.15 24.06 0.17
C THR A 131 -6.46 23.74 -0.57
N CYS A 132 -7.15 22.69 -0.17
CA CYS A 132 -8.45 22.33 -0.72
C CYS A 132 -9.57 23.07 -0.04
#